data_a468de73dc64ff82d8a1a47150b9a3a1
#
_entry.id   a468de73dc64ff82d8a1a47150b9a3a1
#
_cell.length_a   1.000
_cell.length_b   1.000
_cell.length_c   1.000
_cell.angle_alpha   90.00
_cell.angle_beta   90.00
_cell.angle_gamma   90.00
#
_symmetry.space_group_name_H-M   'P 1'
#
loop_
_entity.id
_entity.type
_entity.pdbx_description
1 polymer ?
#
loop_
_entity_poly.entity_id
_entity_poly.type
_entity_poly.pdbx_seq_one_letter_code
_entity_poly.pdbx_strand_id
1 'polypeptide(L)'
;MEEITLVTDFFDIGRGQDKNKDLRRTAQRYFDEFKRWARIQNTLVVYTDSDSAEIIKGIRAEYGLGEKTIIIQIDNLFELVPGLLPKLEKISHNKDFLNFRYLPEASSNNPKYDYLWMMKYYFMNDAYERGLLSENVVWMDFGFDHGGITYSDAEDYNFLWKYDLRIRYTFPVCMILIQ
;
A
#
# COMPACT_ATOMS: atom_id res chain seq x y z
N MET A 1 -25.41 2.91 -4.51
CA MET A 1 -23.96 2.58 -4.68
C MET A 1 -23.18 3.70 -3.99
N GLU A 2 -22.40 3.34 -3.01
CA GLU A 2 -21.63 4.28 -2.23
C GLU A 2 -20.21 4.41 -2.75
N GLU A 3 -19.63 5.58 -2.52
CA GLU A 3 -18.24 5.84 -2.88
C GLU A 3 -17.31 5.00 -1.99
N ILE A 4 -16.25 4.45 -2.57
CA ILE A 4 -15.25 3.65 -1.87
C ILE A 4 -14.11 4.57 -1.44
N THR A 5 -13.63 4.42 -0.20
CA THR A 5 -12.35 5.01 0.21
C THR A 5 -11.22 4.05 -0.13
N LEU A 6 -10.21 4.53 -0.83
CA LEU A 6 -8.98 3.79 -1.11
C LEU A 6 -7.98 4.05 0.01
N VAL A 7 -7.28 3.01 0.46
CA VAL A 7 -6.18 3.12 1.42
C VAL A 7 -4.94 2.46 0.83
N THR A 8 -3.80 3.09 0.97
CA THR A 8 -2.51 2.57 0.51
C THR A 8 -1.39 3.00 1.43
N ASP A 9 -0.23 2.40 1.28
CA ASP A 9 1.00 2.87 1.89
C ASP A 9 2.16 2.91 0.90
N PHE A 10 3.12 3.77 1.17
CA PHE A 10 4.41 3.76 0.50
C PHE A 10 5.51 4.22 1.45
N PHE A 11 6.50 3.36 1.63
CA PHE A 11 7.74 3.67 2.37
C PHE A 11 8.93 3.09 1.60
N ASP A 12 9.95 3.91 1.35
CA ASP A 12 11.17 3.37 0.76
C ASP A 12 11.96 2.57 1.80
N ILE A 13 11.79 1.28 1.79
CA ILE A 13 12.50 0.34 2.68
C ILE A 13 13.82 -0.15 2.09
N GLY A 14 14.34 0.51 1.06
CA GLY A 14 15.64 0.20 0.43
C GLY A 14 15.60 -0.92 -0.61
N ARG A 15 14.43 -1.25 -1.16
CA ARG A 15 14.30 -2.31 -2.20
C ARG A 15 15.07 -2.04 -3.49
N GLY A 16 15.38 -0.78 -3.79
CA GLY A 16 16.23 -0.41 -4.93
C GLY A 16 17.66 -0.93 -4.84
N GLN A 17 18.11 -1.30 -3.63
CA GLN A 17 19.45 -1.82 -3.35
C GLN A 17 19.46 -3.35 -3.14
N ASP A 18 18.38 -4.05 -3.45
CA ASP A 18 18.32 -5.49 -3.30
C ASP A 18 19.46 -6.17 -4.06
N LYS A 19 20.06 -7.20 -3.44
CA LYS A 19 21.17 -7.96 -4.04
C LYS A 19 20.73 -8.69 -5.29
N ASN A 20 19.51 -9.23 -5.30
CA ASN A 20 18.91 -9.83 -6.48
C ASN A 20 18.35 -8.71 -7.40
N LYS A 21 18.91 -8.59 -8.61
CA LYS A 21 18.52 -7.56 -9.57
C LYS A 21 17.04 -7.65 -10.00
N ASP A 22 16.50 -8.87 -10.08
CA ASP A 22 15.10 -9.09 -10.48
C ASP A 22 14.11 -8.60 -9.42
N LEU A 23 14.59 -8.40 -8.20
CA LEU A 23 13.81 -7.94 -7.04
C LEU A 23 13.90 -6.44 -6.80
N ARG A 24 14.78 -5.76 -7.53
CA ARG A 24 14.99 -4.32 -7.33
C ARG A 24 13.76 -3.53 -7.75
N ARG A 25 13.29 -2.74 -6.81
CA ARG A 25 12.19 -1.79 -6.98
C ARG A 25 12.64 -0.45 -6.41
N THR A 26 12.98 0.48 -7.27
CA THR A 26 13.31 1.85 -6.83
C THR A 26 12.05 2.61 -6.43
N ALA A 27 12.17 3.62 -5.57
CA ALA A 27 11.08 4.54 -5.26
C ALA A 27 10.48 5.17 -6.53
N GLN A 28 11.33 5.59 -7.49
CA GLN A 28 10.87 6.14 -8.75
C GLN A 28 9.97 5.19 -9.52
N ARG A 29 10.32 3.91 -9.60
CA ARG A 29 9.46 2.91 -10.25
C ARG A 29 8.09 2.81 -9.57
N TYR A 30 8.04 2.82 -8.24
CA TYR A 30 6.77 2.81 -7.51
C TYR A 30 5.94 4.07 -7.80
N PHE A 31 6.56 5.24 -7.89
CA PHE A 31 5.85 6.46 -8.26
C PHE A 31 5.34 6.42 -9.71
N ASP A 32 6.09 5.82 -10.64
CA ASP A 32 5.65 5.65 -12.02
C ASP A 32 4.46 4.68 -12.11
N GLU A 33 4.48 3.58 -11.34
CA GLU A 33 3.36 2.64 -11.22
C GLU A 33 2.14 3.32 -10.57
N PHE A 34 2.36 4.11 -9.51
CA PHE A 34 1.30 4.88 -8.84
C PHE A 34 0.64 5.91 -9.76
N LYS A 35 1.41 6.65 -10.55
CA LYS A 35 0.88 7.64 -11.51
C LYS A 35 -0.20 7.06 -12.42
N ARG A 36 -0.13 5.79 -12.75
CA ARG A 36 -1.10 5.14 -13.60
C ARG A 36 -2.49 5.11 -12.94
N TRP A 37 -2.58 4.61 -11.72
CA TRP A 37 -3.85 4.47 -11.01
C TRP A 37 -4.20 5.65 -10.08
N ALA A 38 -3.30 6.59 -9.87
CA ALA A 38 -3.56 7.83 -9.12
C ALA A 38 -4.69 8.69 -9.70
N ARG A 39 -5.20 8.35 -10.89
CA ARG A 39 -6.35 8.97 -11.57
C ARG A 39 -7.70 8.52 -11.05
N ILE A 40 -7.76 7.43 -10.29
CA ILE A 40 -9.01 6.96 -9.66
C ILE A 40 -9.56 8.09 -8.80
N GLN A 41 -10.82 8.51 -9.09
CA GLN A 41 -11.41 9.74 -8.56
C GLN A 41 -11.88 9.65 -7.11
N ASN A 42 -11.67 8.50 -6.48
CA ASN A 42 -12.04 8.24 -5.09
C ASN A 42 -11.15 9.00 -4.10
N THR A 43 -11.66 9.19 -2.89
CA THR A 43 -10.84 9.60 -1.76
C THR A 43 -9.75 8.57 -1.53
N LEU A 44 -8.50 9.05 -1.38
CA LEU A 44 -7.32 8.22 -1.17
C LEU A 44 -6.65 8.62 0.15
N VAL A 45 -6.53 7.66 1.06
CA VAL A 45 -5.74 7.79 2.30
C VAL A 45 -4.39 7.11 2.07
N VAL A 46 -3.31 7.84 2.28
CA VAL A 46 -1.94 7.34 2.04
C VAL A 46 -1.12 7.47 3.30
N TYR A 47 -0.57 6.36 3.76
CA TYR A 47 0.44 6.30 4.81
C TYR A 47 1.83 6.33 4.18
N THR A 48 2.66 7.30 4.56
CA THR A 48 3.98 7.47 3.93
C THR A 48 4.93 8.28 4.81
N ASP A 49 6.21 8.32 4.45
CA ASP A 49 7.19 9.22 5.07
C ASP A 49 7.09 10.66 4.54
N SER A 50 7.77 11.59 5.21
CA SER A 50 7.78 13.00 4.83
C SER A 50 8.35 13.26 3.43
N ASP A 51 9.37 12.48 3.02
CA ASP A 51 10.05 12.67 1.73
C ASP A 51 9.14 12.29 0.55
N SER A 52 8.31 11.26 0.74
CA SER A 52 7.39 10.76 -0.29
C SER A 52 6.06 11.51 -0.32
N ALA A 53 5.66 12.14 0.78
CA ALA A 53 4.36 12.78 0.95
C ALA A 53 4.07 13.86 -0.12
N GLU A 54 5.02 14.77 -0.35
CA GLU A 54 4.85 15.86 -1.32
C GLU A 54 4.81 15.34 -2.77
N ILE A 55 5.57 14.28 -3.07
CA ILE A 55 5.58 13.65 -4.39
C ILE A 55 4.20 13.03 -4.67
N ILE A 56 3.67 12.25 -3.74
CA ILE A 56 2.38 11.58 -3.86
C ILE A 56 1.24 12.59 -4.02
N LYS A 57 1.25 13.64 -3.18
CA LYS A 57 0.27 14.72 -3.24
C LYS A 57 0.35 15.48 -4.57
N GLY A 58 1.57 15.74 -5.06
CA GLY A 58 1.80 16.37 -6.36
C GLY A 58 1.23 15.53 -7.51
N ILE A 59 1.49 14.22 -7.52
CA ILE A 59 0.95 13.31 -8.54
C ILE A 59 -0.59 13.35 -8.55
N ARG A 60 -1.23 13.32 -7.41
CA ARG A 60 -2.70 13.40 -7.32
C ARG A 60 -3.23 14.77 -7.73
N ALA A 61 -2.51 15.85 -7.42
CA ALA A 61 -2.87 17.21 -7.82
C ALA A 61 -2.83 17.42 -9.34
N GLU A 62 -1.92 16.74 -10.07
CA GLU A 62 -1.87 16.73 -11.53
C GLU A 62 -3.21 16.29 -12.16
N TYR A 63 -3.97 15.45 -11.46
CA TYR A 63 -5.30 14.97 -11.88
C TYR A 63 -6.47 15.72 -11.22
N GLY A 64 -6.20 16.85 -10.54
CA GLY A 64 -7.23 17.62 -9.83
C GLY A 64 -7.77 16.93 -8.57
N LEU A 65 -7.04 15.97 -8.01
CA LEU A 65 -7.46 15.12 -6.90
C LEU A 65 -6.72 15.43 -5.59
N GLY A 66 -6.03 16.56 -5.50
CA GLY A 66 -5.28 16.96 -4.31
C GLY A 66 -6.16 17.00 -3.05
N GLU A 67 -7.35 17.60 -3.12
CA GLU A 67 -8.30 17.70 -2.01
C GLU A 67 -8.93 16.35 -1.61
N LYS A 68 -8.88 15.36 -2.50
CA LYS A 68 -9.33 14.00 -2.24
C LYS A 68 -8.18 13.09 -1.77
N THR A 69 -7.04 13.66 -1.43
CA THR A 69 -5.86 12.90 -0.99
C THR A 69 -5.49 13.28 0.43
N ILE A 70 -5.62 12.32 1.32
CA ILE A 70 -5.31 12.46 2.75
C ILE A 70 -3.97 11.77 3.00
N ILE A 71 -2.96 12.56 3.35
CA ILE A 71 -1.63 12.03 3.68
C ILE A 71 -1.49 11.91 5.20
N ILE A 72 -1.08 10.75 5.66
CA ILE A 72 -0.71 10.49 7.05
C ILE A 72 0.79 10.20 7.08
N GLN A 73 1.55 11.16 7.60
CA GLN A 73 3.01 11.06 7.66
C GLN A 73 3.46 10.23 8.86
N ILE A 74 4.38 9.31 8.60
CA ILE A 74 5.00 8.43 9.59
C ILE A 74 6.50 8.34 9.26
N ASP A 75 7.32 9.09 9.98
CA ASP A 75 8.76 9.11 9.72
C ASP A 75 9.50 7.93 10.38
N ASN A 76 8.92 7.34 11.42
CA ASN A 76 9.50 6.21 12.16
C ASN A 76 8.64 4.95 12.00
N LEU A 77 8.49 4.45 10.78
CA LEU A 77 7.67 3.28 10.45
C LEU A 77 7.92 2.08 11.39
N PHE A 78 9.18 1.73 11.62
CA PHE A 78 9.56 0.54 12.38
C PHE A 78 9.41 0.69 13.91
N GLU A 79 9.03 1.87 14.37
CA GLU A 79 8.73 2.16 15.78
C GLU A 79 7.23 2.08 16.10
N LEU A 80 6.35 2.00 15.09
CA LEU A 80 4.90 1.92 15.29
C LEU A 80 4.49 0.69 16.10
N VAL A 81 5.17 -0.44 15.88
CA VAL A 81 4.98 -1.66 16.66
C VAL A 81 6.33 -2.07 17.27
N PRO A 82 6.65 -1.59 18.49
CA PRO A 82 7.93 -1.84 19.11
C PRO A 82 8.27 -3.33 19.22
N GLY A 83 9.47 -3.69 18.82
CA GLY A 83 9.96 -5.07 18.89
C GLY A 83 9.47 -6.01 17.78
N LEU A 84 8.59 -5.56 16.85
CA LEU A 84 8.14 -6.40 15.74
C LEU A 84 9.28 -6.65 14.75
N LEU A 85 9.97 -5.60 14.29
CA LEU A 85 11.08 -5.77 13.34
C LEU A 85 12.18 -6.70 13.83
N PRO A 86 12.70 -6.57 15.06
CA PRO A 86 13.68 -7.54 15.61
C PRO A 86 13.17 -8.98 15.67
N LYS A 87 11.87 -9.20 15.88
CA LYS A 87 11.29 -10.56 15.81
C LYS A 87 11.30 -11.10 14.38
N LEU A 88 10.93 -10.29 13.41
CA LEU A 88 10.97 -10.68 11.99
C LEU A 88 12.40 -10.95 11.52
N GLU A 89 13.37 -10.14 11.95
CA GLU A 89 14.80 -10.38 11.69
C GLU A 89 15.28 -11.71 12.27
N LYS A 90 14.89 -12.02 13.50
CA LYS A 90 15.20 -13.32 14.13
C LYS A 90 14.58 -14.48 13.36
N ILE A 91 13.33 -14.36 12.92
CA ILE A 91 12.65 -15.39 12.12
C ILE A 91 13.34 -15.57 10.77
N SER A 92 13.77 -14.49 10.12
CA SER A 92 14.44 -14.55 8.81
C SER A 92 15.76 -15.32 8.82
N HIS A 93 16.36 -15.51 9.99
CA HIS A 93 17.58 -16.32 10.18
C HIS A 93 17.29 -17.71 10.73
N ASN A 94 16.04 -18.07 10.99
CA ASN A 94 15.67 -19.39 11.52
C ASN A 94 15.67 -20.43 10.39
N LYS A 95 16.56 -21.43 10.47
CA LYS A 95 16.70 -22.46 9.44
C LYS A 95 15.44 -23.29 9.25
N ASP A 96 14.73 -23.61 10.33
CA ASP A 96 13.50 -24.40 10.25
C ASP A 96 12.41 -23.63 9.52
N PHE A 97 12.28 -22.33 9.81
CA PHE A 97 11.36 -21.45 9.08
C PHE A 97 11.72 -21.34 7.60
N LEU A 98 13.00 -21.17 7.25
CA LEU A 98 13.46 -21.06 5.87
C LEU A 98 13.19 -22.32 5.05
N ASN A 99 13.11 -23.49 5.69
CA ASN A 99 12.75 -24.75 5.00
C ASN A 99 11.30 -24.78 4.52
N PHE A 100 10.42 -23.97 5.13
CA PHE A 100 9.01 -23.89 4.74
C PHE A 100 8.72 -22.69 3.82
N ARG A 101 9.60 -21.69 3.80
CA ARG A 101 9.39 -20.48 3.02
C ARG A 101 9.76 -20.70 1.56
N TYR A 102 8.89 -20.24 0.65
CA TYR A 102 9.19 -20.25 -0.77
C TYR A 102 10.20 -19.15 -1.12
N LEU A 103 11.49 -19.52 -1.13
CA LEU A 103 12.61 -18.60 -1.30
C LEU A 103 12.73 -17.91 -2.68
N PRO A 104 12.25 -18.50 -3.82
CA PRO A 104 12.30 -17.82 -5.12
C PRO A 104 11.47 -16.54 -5.20
N GLU A 105 10.51 -16.31 -4.31
CA GLU A 105 9.73 -15.08 -4.34
C GLU A 105 10.52 -13.86 -3.89
N ALA A 106 10.24 -12.76 -4.56
CA ALA A 106 10.91 -11.48 -4.42
C ALA A 106 10.94 -10.93 -3.01
N SER A 107 9.84 -11.09 -2.30
CA SER A 107 9.64 -10.62 -0.94
C SER A 107 10.14 -11.61 0.11
N SER A 108 10.54 -12.82 -0.33
CA SER A 108 10.95 -13.87 0.57
C SER A 108 12.15 -13.45 1.39
N ASN A 109 12.02 -13.61 2.72
CA ASN A 109 13.08 -13.36 3.68
C ASN A 109 13.59 -11.91 3.75
N ASN A 110 12.70 -10.92 3.53
CA ASN A 110 12.99 -9.50 3.79
C ASN A 110 12.17 -9.01 4.99
N PRO A 111 12.75 -8.92 6.19
CA PRO A 111 12.03 -8.54 7.41
C PRO A 111 11.34 -7.18 7.35
N LYS A 112 11.94 -6.21 6.66
CA LYS A 112 11.35 -4.88 6.47
C LYS A 112 10.13 -4.92 5.56
N TYR A 113 10.18 -5.75 4.53
CA TYR A 113 9.04 -5.97 3.65
C TYR A 113 7.91 -6.71 4.37
N ASP A 114 8.25 -7.76 5.14
CA ASP A 114 7.27 -8.49 5.96
C ASP A 114 6.61 -7.56 6.99
N TYR A 115 7.39 -6.66 7.61
CA TYR A 115 6.88 -5.64 8.53
C TYR A 115 5.85 -4.76 7.83
N LEU A 116 6.22 -4.17 6.70
CA LEU A 116 5.34 -3.27 5.93
C LEU A 116 4.06 -3.99 5.50
N TRP A 117 4.19 -5.24 5.05
CA TRP A 117 3.03 -6.04 4.65
C TRP A 117 2.04 -6.26 5.81
N MET A 118 2.55 -6.49 7.03
CA MET A 118 1.70 -6.62 8.22
C MET A 118 1.05 -5.29 8.63
N MET A 119 1.71 -4.16 8.35
CA MET A 119 1.18 -2.84 8.69
C MET A 119 -0.08 -2.45 7.91
N LYS A 120 -0.43 -3.13 6.82
CA LYS A 120 -1.69 -2.90 6.09
C LYS A 120 -2.90 -2.92 7.03
N TYR A 121 -2.96 -3.91 7.91
CA TYR A 121 -4.05 -4.02 8.89
C TYR A 121 -4.02 -2.91 9.95
N TYR A 122 -2.82 -2.54 10.38
CA TYR A 122 -2.64 -1.42 11.31
C TYR A 122 -3.14 -0.12 10.69
N PHE A 123 -2.73 0.20 9.47
CA PHE A 123 -3.12 1.41 8.76
C PHE A 123 -4.62 1.46 8.46
N MET A 124 -5.21 0.33 8.10
CA MET A 124 -6.65 0.24 7.90
C MET A 124 -7.42 0.54 9.19
N ASN A 125 -6.97 -0.02 10.32
CA ASN A 125 -7.58 0.25 11.62
C ASN A 125 -7.36 1.71 12.06
N ASP A 126 -6.17 2.26 11.88
CA ASP A 126 -5.87 3.66 12.22
C ASP A 126 -6.73 4.63 11.39
N ALA A 127 -6.90 4.36 10.08
CA ALA A 127 -7.77 5.16 9.23
C ALA A 127 -9.25 5.09 9.67
N TYR A 128 -9.69 3.91 10.12
CA TYR A 128 -11.03 3.73 10.69
C TYR A 128 -11.22 4.53 11.97
N GLU A 129 -10.30 4.41 12.92
CA GLU A 129 -10.35 5.13 14.20
C GLU A 129 -10.30 6.67 14.04
N ARG A 130 -9.64 7.14 12.98
CA ARG A 130 -9.61 8.56 12.60
C ARG A 130 -10.87 9.04 11.89
N GLY A 131 -11.80 8.16 11.54
CA GLY A 131 -13.02 8.50 10.80
C GLY A 131 -12.74 8.92 9.34
N LEU A 132 -11.69 8.41 8.72
CA LEU A 132 -11.28 8.75 7.35
C LEU A 132 -11.90 7.85 6.29
N LEU A 133 -12.57 6.78 6.69
CA LEU A 133 -13.11 5.77 5.78
C LEU A 133 -14.60 6.00 5.54
N SER A 134 -15.03 5.77 4.29
CA SER A 134 -16.43 5.57 3.95
C SER A 134 -16.90 4.17 4.39
N GLU A 135 -18.19 3.85 4.19
CA GLU A 135 -18.74 2.53 4.51
C GLU A 135 -18.03 1.40 3.76
N ASN A 136 -17.62 1.67 2.52
CA ASN A 136 -16.86 0.74 1.71
C ASN A 136 -15.39 1.19 1.60
N VAL A 137 -14.47 0.29 1.85
CA VAL A 137 -13.04 0.59 1.80
C VAL A 137 -12.29 -0.49 1.04
N VAL A 138 -11.28 -0.06 0.29
CA VAL A 138 -10.39 -0.96 -0.46
C VAL A 138 -8.94 -0.63 -0.12
N TRP A 139 -8.18 -1.65 0.25
CA TRP A 139 -6.72 -1.55 0.27
C TRP A 139 -6.19 -1.76 -1.15
N MET A 140 -5.35 -0.84 -1.61
CA MET A 140 -4.62 -0.98 -2.86
C MET A 140 -3.11 -0.93 -2.59
N ASP A 141 -2.38 -1.92 -3.07
CA ASP A 141 -0.92 -1.86 -3.01
C ASP A 141 -0.41 -0.72 -3.89
N PHE A 142 0.56 0.05 -3.40
CA PHE A 142 1.04 1.24 -4.11
C PHE A 142 1.56 0.93 -5.52
N GLY A 143 2.21 -0.22 -5.68
CA GLY A 143 2.68 -0.72 -6.97
C GLY A 143 1.74 -1.72 -7.67
N PHE A 144 0.46 -1.71 -7.34
CA PHE A 144 -0.54 -2.72 -7.75
C PHE A 144 -0.60 -2.99 -9.26
N ASP A 145 -0.50 -1.97 -10.09
CA ASP A 145 -0.64 -2.13 -11.54
C ASP A 145 0.61 -2.72 -12.22
N HIS A 146 1.75 -2.77 -11.53
CA HIS A 146 3.02 -3.31 -12.05
C HIS A 146 3.39 -2.81 -13.46
N GLY A 147 3.05 -1.57 -13.79
CA GLY A 147 3.36 -0.94 -15.07
C GLY A 147 2.43 -1.33 -16.22
N GLY A 148 1.19 -1.70 -15.94
CA GLY A 148 0.16 -1.92 -16.95
C GLY A 148 -0.33 -3.36 -17.08
N ILE A 149 -0.21 -4.14 -16.02
CA ILE A 149 -0.72 -5.53 -16.01
C ILE A 149 -2.26 -5.54 -15.98
N THR A 150 -2.87 -4.63 -15.22
CA THR A 150 -4.33 -4.57 -15.08
C THR A 150 -4.96 -3.85 -16.24
N TYR A 151 -4.51 -2.64 -16.56
CA TYR A 151 -4.91 -1.88 -17.72
C TYR A 151 -3.69 -1.46 -18.53
N SER A 152 -3.68 -1.75 -19.83
CA SER A 152 -2.60 -1.31 -20.73
C SER A 152 -2.56 0.20 -20.87
N ASP A 153 -3.72 0.86 -20.91
CA ASP A 153 -3.84 2.32 -20.91
C ASP A 153 -4.13 2.85 -19.49
N ALA A 154 -3.33 3.82 -19.06
CA ALA A 154 -3.51 4.47 -17.76
C ALA A 154 -4.81 5.32 -17.71
N GLU A 155 -5.35 5.77 -18.84
CA GLU A 155 -6.61 6.49 -18.87
C GLU A 155 -7.80 5.63 -18.45
N ASP A 156 -7.70 4.31 -18.56
CA ASP A 156 -8.73 3.38 -18.08
C ASP A 156 -8.91 3.43 -16.55
N TYR A 157 -7.95 4.02 -15.81
CA TYR A 157 -8.10 4.30 -14.38
C TYR A 157 -8.85 5.60 -14.07
N ASN A 158 -9.26 6.38 -15.07
CA ASN A 158 -9.97 7.63 -14.86
C ASN A 158 -11.47 7.41 -14.60
N PHE A 159 -11.79 6.82 -13.45
CA PHE A 159 -13.17 6.56 -13.02
C PHE A 159 -13.36 6.83 -11.53
N LEU A 160 -14.65 7.02 -11.14
CA LEU A 160 -15.06 7.00 -9.75
C LEU A 160 -15.58 5.61 -9.40
N TRP A 161 -14.84 4.91 -8.53
CA TRP A 161 -15.21 3.57 -8.11
C TRP A 161 -16.35 3.63 -7.10
N LYS A 162 -17.51 3.11 -7.50
CA LYS A 162 -18.69 2.94 -6.65
C LYS A 162 -19.11 1.48 -6.71
N TYR A 163 -19.26 0.87 -5.55
CA TYR A 163 -19.67 -0.51 -5.49
C TYR A 163 -20.68 -0.71 -4.36
N ASP A 164 -21.64 -1.60 -4.58
CA ASP A 164 -22.56 -2.05 -3.54
C ASP A 164 -22.03 -3.40 -3.00
N LEU A 165 -21.17 -3.32 -2.01
CA LEU A 165 -20.58 -4.47 -1.34
C LEU A 165 -21.61 -5.08 -0.37
N ARG A 166 -22.83 -5.40 -0.82
CA ARG A 166 -23.84 -6.11 0.00
C ARG A 166 -23.41 -7.53 0.33
N ILE A 167 -22.20 -7.66 0.87
CA ILE A 167 -21.79 -8.89 1.53
C ILE A 167 -22.36 -8.83 2.94
N ARG A 168 -23.43 -9.61 3.18
CA ARG A 168 -24.02 -9.79 4.50
C ARG A 168 -23.08 -10.58 5.43
N TYR A 169 -21.92 -10.04 5.74
CA TYR A 169 -21.12 -10.50 6.86
C TYR A 169 -21.24 -9.48 7.99
N THR A 170 -21.42 -9.98 9.20
CA THR A 170 -21.58 -9.22 10.44
C THR A 170 -20.29 -8.50 10.90
N PHE A 171 -19.47 -8.03 9.98
CA PHE A 171 -18.32 -7.19 10.28
C PHE A 171 -18.64 -5.74 9.91
N PRO A 172 -18.27 -4.77 10.78
CA PRO A 172 -18.62 -3.36 10.59
C PRO A 172 -17.93 -2.70 9.38
N VAL A 173 -16.93 -3.34 8.78
CA VAL A 173 -16.21 -2.82 7.60
C VAL A 173 -15.97 -3.98 6.63
N CYS A 174 -16.37 -3.81 5.36
CA CYS A 174 -15.99 -4.73 4.29
C CYS A 174 -14.66 -4.26 3.70
N MET A 175 -13.62 -5.05 3.88
CA MET A 175 -12.29 -4.78 3.36
C MET A 175 -12.01 -5.69 2.16
N ILE A 176 -11.65 -5.09 1.02
CA ILE A 176 -11.14 -5.83 -0.14
C ILE A 176 -9.64 -5.52 -0.25
N LEU A 177 -8.82 -6.57 -0.25
CA LEU A 177 -7.39 -6.48 -0.55
C LEU A 177 -7.18 -6.75 -2.04
N ILE A 178 -6.62 -5.78 -2.75
CA ILE A 178 -6.17 -5.93 -4.13
C ILE A 178 -4.64 -5.92 -4.11
N GLN A 179 -4.05 -7.03 -4.50
CA GLN A 179 -2.59 -7.24 -4.57
C GLN A 179 -2.08 -7.12 -6.00
#